data_90673f5391db0401564500af9fd358f8
#
_entry.id   90673f5391db0401564500af9fd358f8
#
_cell.length_a   1.000
_cell.length_b   1.000
_cell.length_c   1.000
_cell.angle_alpha   90.00
_cell.angle_beta   90.00
_cell.angle_gamma   90.00
#
_symmetry.space_group_name_H-M   'P 1'
#
loop_
_entity.id
_entity.type
_entity.pdbx_description
1 polymer ?
#
loop_
_entity_poly.entity_id
_entity_poly.type
_entity_poly.pdbx_seq_one_letter_code
_entity_poly.pdbx_strand_id
1 'polypeptide(L)'
;MIISNITNMMIKYFEGDIKRINHALKVYSFAKTIGELEQLANDNLFILEISAILHDIGIKISEQKYNSSNGKYQEIEGPPVAKNLLSGFHLDSYIIDRVCYLIGNHHSYDKIDSLDFQILVEADFLVNIYEDKIPKENIDVIEQKIFRTSSGKELLNSIYMRS
;
A
#
# COMPACT_ATOMS: atom_id res chain seq x y z
N MET A 1 12.42 -9.59 11.76
CA MET A 1 12.33 -10.93 11.12
C MET A 1 10.95 -11.18 10.48
N ILE A 2 9.81 -10.81 11.10
CA ILE A 2 8.46 -11.06 10.55
C ILE A 2 8.25 -10.33 9.22
N ILE A 3 8.53 -9.05 9.12
CA ILE A 3 8.38 -8.25 7.87
C ILE A 3 9.15 -8.87 6.71
N SER A 4 10.41 -9.28 6.93
CA SER A 4 11.21 -9.93 5.88
C SER A 4 10.60 -11.25 5.39
N ASN A 5 9.97 -12.01 6.28
CA ASN A 5 9.29 -13.25 5.93
C ASN A 5 7.99 -12.97 5.13
N ILE A 6 7.23 -11.94 5.50
CA ILE A 6 6.04 -11.51 4.76
C ILE A 6 6.45 -10.99 3.38
N THR A 7 7.51 -10.20 3.29
CA THR A 7 8.07 -9.74 2.00
C THR A 7 8.46 -10.93 1.10
N ASN A 8 9.19 -11.90 1.64
CA ASN A 8 9.57 -13.10 0.89
C ASN A 8 8.35 -13.92 0.42
N MET A 9 7.31 -14.00 1.26
CA MET A 9 6.05 -14.66 0.92
C MET A 9 5.33 -13.92 -0.22
N MET A 10 5.24 -12.60 -0.18
CA MET A 10 4.67 -11.78 -1.26
C MET A 10 5.43 -11.99 -2.58
N ILE A 11 6.77 -11.99 -2.54
CA ILE A 11 7.60 -12.25 -3.72
C ILE A 11 7.29 -13.63 -4.32
N LYS A 12 7.19 -14.66 -3.48
CA LYS A 12 6.82 -16.00 -3.94
C LYS A 12 5.40 -16.08 -4.48
N TYR A 13 4.47 -15.34 -3.90
CA TYR A 13 3.08 -15.30 -4.37
C TYR A 13 2.96 -14.70 -5.78
N PHE A 14 3.71 -13.62 -6.04
CA PHE A 14 3.74 -12.95 -7.35
C PHE A 14 4.76 -13.54 -8.34
N GLU A 15 5.46 -14.58 -8.01
CA GLU A 15 6.53 -15.21 -8.75
C GLU A 15 6.53 -14.90 -10.27
N GLY A 16 7.61 -14.27 -10.75
CA GLY A 16 7.75 -13.84 -12.15
C GLY A 16 7.08 -12.50 -12.50
N ASP A 17 6.21 -11.95 -11.65
CA ASP A 17 5.62 -10.63 -11.86
C ASP A 17 6.52 -9.53 -11.26
N ILE A 18 7.57 -9.20 -12.00
CA ILE A 18 8.58 -8.22 -11.58
C ILE A 18 7.96 -6.85 -11.31
N LYS A 19 6.95 -6.45 -12.11
CA LYS A 19 6.30 -5.14 -11.96
C LYS A 19 5.62 -5.03 -10.59
N ARG A 20 4.77 -6.00 -10.21
CA ARG A 20 4.03 -5.99 -8.94
C ARG A 20 4.93 -6.14 -7.74
N ILE A 21 5.95 -7.01 -7.83
CA ILE A 21 6.94 -7.15 -6.77
C ILE A 21 7.65 -5.83 -6.51
N ASN A 22 8.17 -5.16 -7.56
CA ASN A 22 8.86 -3.88 -7.41
C ASN A 22 7.94 -2.77 -6.93
N HIS A 23 6.68 -2.74 -7.38
CA HIS A 23 5.67 -1.81 -6.91
C HIS A 23 5.48 -1.94 -5.39
N ALA A 24 5.17 -3.13 -4.90
CA ALA A 24 4.96 -3.39 -3.48
C ALA A 24 6.17 -3.02 -2.62
N LEU A 25 7.39 -3.32 -3.07
CA LEU A 25 8.63 -2.96 -2.35
C LEU A 25 8.85 -1.46 -2.28
N LYS A 26 8.52 -0.70 -3.34
CA LYS A 26 8.61 0.76 -3.35
C LYS A 26 7.55 1.38 -2.42
N VAL A 27 6.29 0.93 -2.51
CA VAL A 27 5.22 1.39 -1.63
C VAL A 27 5.57 1.12 -0.17
N TYR A 28 6.06 -0.07 0.15
CA TYR A 28 6.56 -0.40 1.49
C TYR A 28 7.65 0.57 1.98
N SER A 29 8.63 0.87 1.13
CA SER A 29 9.72 1.79 1.49
C SER A 29 9.20 3.19 1.82
N PHE A 30 8.32 3.75 0.99
CA PHE A 30 7.71 5.06 1.24
C PHE A 30 6.80 5.05 2.45
N ALA A 31 5.94 4.04 2.59
CA ALA A 31 5.04 3.93 3.73
C ALA A 31 5.79 3.90 5.07
N LYS A 32 6.85 3.09 5.15
CA LYS A 32 7.73 3.03 6.31
C LYS A 32 8.38 4.37 6.59
N THR A 33 8.97 5.01 5.57
CA THR A 33 9.64 6.30 5.72
C THR A 33 8.69 7.37 6.22
N ILE A 34 7.49 7.50 5.62
CA ILE A 34 6.49 8.47 6.06
C ILE A 34 6.02 8.13 7.48
N GLY A 35 5.72 6.86 7.76
CA GLY A 35 5.26 6.42 9.08
C GLY A 35 6.24 6.74 10.22
N GLU A 36 7.54 6.54 9.98
CA GLU A 36 8.60 6.90 10.93
C GLU A 36 8.73 8.42 11.10
N LEU A 37 8.69 9.20 10.02
CA LEU A 37 8.78 10.67 10.06
C LEU A 37 7.55 11.29 10.73
N GLU A 38 6.36 10.74 10.51
CA GLU A 38 5.11 11.17 11.17
C GLU A 38 4.96 10.57 12.59
N GLN A 39 5.98 9.88 13.09
CA GLN A 39 6.02 9.28 14.44
C GLN A 39 4.83 8.36 14.74
N LEU A 40 4.44 7.56 13.74
CA LEU A 40 3.37 6.58 13.91
C LEU A 40 3.72 5.59 15.03
N ALA A 41 2.77 5.28 15.91
CA ALA A 41 2.99 4.32 16.99
C ALA A 41 3.44 2.96 16.44
N ASN A 42 4.33 2.27 17.17
CA ASN A 42 4.98 1.03 16.72
C ASN A 42 4.02 -0.02 16.17
N ASP A 43 2.89 -0.26 16.84
CA ASP A 43 1.90 -1.24 16.38
C ASP A 43 1.25 -0.81 15.06
N ASN A 44 0.93 0.47 14.92
CA ASN A 44 0.35 1.02 13.70
C ASN A 44 1.38 1.04 12.56
N LEU A 45 2.65 1.32 12.88
CA LEU A 45 3.74 1.24 11.89
C LEU A 45 3.91 -0.20 11.39
N PHE A 46 3.87 -1.18 12.29
CA PHE A 46 3.95 -2.60 11.94
C PHE A 46 2.78 -3.04 11.03
N ILE A 47 1.56 -2.61 11.36
CA ILE A 47 0.37 -2.83 10.52
C ILE A 47 0.53 -2.18 9.15
N LEU A 48 1.00 -0.93 9.12
CA LEU A 48 1.25 -0.19 7.88
C LEU A 48 2.29 -0.89 7.00
N GLU A 49 3.41 -1.37 7.58
CA GLU A 49 4.45 -2.10 6.85
C GLU A 49 3.88 -3.36 6.18
N ILE A 50 3.09 -4.16 6.91
CA ILE A 50 2.43 -5.36 6.37
C ILE A 50 1.44 -4.98 5.26
N SER A 51 0.63 -3.96 5.51
CA SER A 51 -0.39 -3.51 4.55
C SER A 51 0.24 -3.00 3.26
N ALA A 52 1.32 -2.24 3.34
CA ALA A 52 2.04 -1.73 2.18
C ALA A 52 2.66 -2.85 1.32
N ILE A 53 3.18 -3.91 1.95
CA ILE A 53 3.70 -5.09 1.24
C ILE A 53 2.58 -5.86 0.53
N LEU A 54 1.37 -5.90 1.10
CA LEU A 54 0.27 -6.75 0.67
C LEU A 54 -0.91 -6.00 0.01
N HIS A 55 -0.88 -4.65 -0.12
CA HIS A 55 -2.05 -3.87 -0.55
C HIS A 55 -2.64 -4.37 -1.87
N ASP A 56 -1.81 -4.72 -2.81
CA ASP A 56 -2.18 -5.20 -4.15
C ASP A 56 -2.31 -6.73 -4.26
N ILE A 57 -2.26 -7.47 -3.15
CA ILE A 57 -2.21 -8.94 -3.16
C ILE A 57 -3.44 -9.59 -3.85
N GLY A 58 -4.55 -8.86 -3.91
CA GLY A 58 -5.78 -9.29 -4.57
C GLY A 58 -5.74 -9.27 -6.09
N ILE A 59 -4.77 -8.59 -6.70
CA ILE A 59 -4.77 -8.31 -8.15
C ILE A 59 -4.71 -9.59 -8.99
N LYS A 60 -3.93 -10.58 -8.58
CA LYS A 60 -3.79 -11.87 -9.28
C LYS A 60 -5.12 -12.62 -9.33
N ILE A 61 -5.85 -12.65 -8.23
CA ILE A 61 -7.18 -13.31 -8.17
C ILE A 61 -8.22 -12.48 -8.92
N SER A 62 -8.14 -11.14 -8.86
CA SER A 62 -9.01 -10.25 -9.63
C SER A 62 -8.92 -10.51 -11.13
N GLU A 63 -7.71 -10.63 -11.66
CA GLU A 63 -7.49 -10.95 -13.06
C GLU A 63 -8.01 -12.34 -13.44
N GLN A 64 -7.78 -13.33 -12.57
CA GLN A 64 -8.27 -14.70 -12.81
C GLN A 64 -9.79 -14.80 -12.81
N LYS A 65 -10.46 -14.11 -11.88
CA LYS A 65 -11.93 -14.22 -11.72
C LYS A 65 -12.71 -13.26 -12.62
N TYR A 66 -12.20 -12.04 -12.80
CA TYR A 66 -12.95 -10.96 -13.46
C TYR A 66 -12.32 -10.47 -14.75
N ASN A 67 -11.16 -11.04 -15.14
CA ASN A 67 -10.34 -10.54 -16.26
C ASN A 67 -10.08 -9.02 -16.15
N SER A 68 -9.84 -8.53 -14.94
CA SER A 68 -9.70 -7.12 -14.62
C SER A 68 -8.81 -6.90 -13.40
N SER A 69 -7.95 -5.88 -13.46
CA SER A 69 -7.17 -5.35 -12.34
C SER A 69 -7.80 -4.12 -11.70
N ASN A 70 -9.10 -3.90 -11.89
CA ASN A 70 -9.80 -2.76 -11.30
C ASN A 70 -9.75 -2.78 -9.78
N GLY A 71 -9.49 -1.62 -9.15
CA GLY A 71 -9.37 -1.48 -7.69
C GLY A 71 -10.51 -2.09 -6.90
N LYS A 72 -11.76 -1.96 -7.40
CA LYS A 72 -12.93 -2.58 -6.76
C LYS A 72 -12.79 -4.10 -6.56
N TYR A 73 -12.25 -4.81 -7.55
CA TYR A 73 -12.06 -6.25 -7.45
C TYR A 73 -10.85 -6.60 -6.57
N GLN A 74 -9.81 -5.76 -6.60
CA GLN A 74 -8.67 -5.91 -5.70
C GLN A 74 -9.09 -5.78 -4.23
N GLU A 75 -9.93 -4.80 -3.91
CA GLU A 75 -10.50 -4.60 -2.55
C GLU A 75 -11.34 -5.79 -2.08
N ILE A 76 -12.05 -6.48 -3.00
CA ILE A 76 -12.82 -7.69 -2.67
C ILE A 76 -11.91 -8.89 -2.43
N GLU A 77 -10.94 -9.12 -3.30
CA GLU A 77 -10.12 -10.34 -3.30
C GLU A 77 -8.87 -10.23 -2.41
N GLY A 78 -8.41 -9.02 -2.12
CA GLY A 78 -7.20 -8.78 -1.31
C GLY A 78 -7.31 -9.30 0.13
N PRO A 79 -8.33 -8.92 0.91
CA PRO A 79 -8.44 -9.34 2.31
C PRO A 79 -8.44 -10.85 2.53
N PRO A 80 -9.22 -11.69 1.82
CA PRO A 80 -9.17 -13.13 2.00
C PRO A 80 -7.82 -13.73 1.63
N VAL A 81 -7.14 -13.23 0.59
CA VAL A 81 -5.79 -13.67 0.22
C VAL A 81 -4.79 -13.29 1.32
N ALA A 82 -4.80 -12.03 1.77
CA ALA A 82 -3.92 -11.56 2.83
C ALA A 82 -4.11 -12.37 4.13
N LYS A 83 -5.35 -12.60 4.54
CA LYS A 83 -5.68 -13.38 5.74
C LYS A 83 -5.13 -14.81 5.65
N ASN A 84 -5.28 -15.46 4.51
CA ASN A 84 -4.73 -16.80 4.28
C ASN A 84 -3.20 -16.80 4.35
N LEU A 85 -2.55 -15.86 3.70
CA LEU A 85 -1.09 -15.74 3.68
C LEU A 85 -0.51 -15.42 5.08
N LEU A 86 -1.21 -14.60 5.87
CA LEU A 86 -0.77 -14.23 7.21
C LEU A 86 -1.08 -15.29 8.28
N SER A 87 -1.89 -16.30 8.01
CA SER A 87 -2.32 -17.32 8.99
C SER A 87 -1.14 -18.10 9.62
N GLY A 88 -0.01 -18.22 8.92
CA GLY A 88 1.19 -18.91 9.40
C GLY A 88 2.12 -18.05 10.29
N PHE A 89 1.79 -16.75 10.54
CA PHE A 89 2.70 -15.83 11.24
C PHE A 89 2.38 -15.60 12.72
N HIS A 90 1.36 -16.24 13.27
CA HIS A 90 0.93 -16.08 14.68
C HIS A 90 0.76 -14.62 15.10
N LEU A 91 0.19 -13.79 14.22
CA LEU A 91 -0.13 -12.40 14.49
C LEU A 91 -1.44 -12.30 15.28
N ASP A 92 -1.55 -11.29 16.14
CA ASP A 92 -2.79 -11.00 16.84
C ASP A 92 -3.92 -10.68 15.84
N SER A 93 -5.14 -11.09 16.18
CA SER A 93 -6.30 -10.95 15.30
C SER A 93 -6.55 -9.51 14.88
N TYR A 94 -6.37 -8.54 15.82
CA TYR A 94 -6.58 -7.13 15.53
C TYR A 94 -5.60 -6.59 14.46
N ILE A 95 -4.37 -7.11 14.40
CA ILE A 95 -3.39 -6.76 13.36
C ILE A 95 -3.88 -7.26 12.01
N ILE A 96 -4.28 -8.54 11.94
CA ILE A 96 -4.78 -9.15 10.70
C ILE A 96 -6.04 -8.42 10.22
N ASP A 97 -6.97 -8.12 11.13
CA ASP A 97 -8.22 -7.45 10.79
C ASP A 97 -7.96 -6.02 10.27
N ARG A 98 -7.02 -5.28 10.90
CA ARG A 98 -6.64 -3.94 10.43
C ARG A 98 -5.93 -3.98 9.08
N VAL A 99 -4.99 -4.91 8.87
CA VAL A 99 -4.34 -5.13 7.57
C VAL A 99 -5.38 -5.43 6.49
N CYS A 100 -6.33 -6.33 6.76
CA CYS A 100 -7.40 -6.66 5.83
C CYS A 100 -8.31 -5.45 5.53
N TYR A 101 -8.59 -4.61 6.54
CA TYR A 101 -9.35 -3.38 6.34
C TYR A 101 -8.62 -2.40 5.40
N LEU A 102 -7.34 -2.16 5.64
CA LEU A 102 -6.52 -1.28 4.80
C LEU A 102 -6.46 -1.80 3.35
N ILE A 103 -6.15 -3.08 3.15
CA ILE A 103 -6.10 -3.72 1.83
C ILE A 103 -7.47 -3.66 1.12
N GLY A 104 -8.54 -3.94 1.85
CA GLY A 104 -9.90 -3.96 1.31
C GLY A 104 -10.50 -2.58 1.02
N ASN A 105 -9.78 -1.49 1.29
CA ASN A 105 -10.30 -0.14 1.08
C ASN A 105 -9.26 0.84 0.50
N HIS A 106 -8.06 0.40 0.11
CA HIS A 106 -6.97 1.31 -0.25
C HIS A 106 -7.23 2.16 -1.52
N HIS A 107 -8.23 1.82 -2.32
CA HIS A 107 -8.75 2.64 -3.43
C HIS A 107 -9.99 3.47 -3.05
N SER A 108 -10.54 3.28 -1.86
CA SER A 108 -11.76 3.95 -1.35
C SER A 108 -11.35 5.10 -0.40
N TYR A 109 -10.92 6.23 -0.96
CA TYR A 109 -10.28 7.34 -0.21
C TYR A 109 -11.24 8.05 0.76
N ASP A 110 -12.54 7.93 0.57
CA ASP A 110 -13.58 8.41 1.49
C ASP A 110 -13.66 7.60 2.78
N LYS A 111 -13.02 6.43 2.83
CA LYS A 111 -12.96 5.54 4.00
C LYS A 111 -11.70 5.70 4.83
N ILE A 112 -10.82 6.65 4.49
CA ILE A 112 -9.61 6.91 5.29
C ILE A 112 -10.03 7.36 6.69
N ASP A 113 -9.70 6.53 7.69
CA ASP A 113 -10.16 6.68 9.07
C ASP A 113 -9.04 7.02 10.06
N SER A 114 -7.79 6.81 9.69
CA SER A 114 -6.64 7.07 10.54
C SER A 114 -5.34 7.25 9.75
N LEU A 115 -4.26 7.57 10.48
CA LEU A 115 -2.97 7.96 9.90
C LEU A 115 -2.28 6.82 9.14
N ASP A 116 -2.41 5.58 9.59
CA ASP A 116 -1.85 4.41 8.89
C ASP A 116 -2.47 4.24 7.50
N PHE A 117 -3.79 4.42 7.39
CA PHE A 117 -4.48 4.37 6.10
C PHE A 117 -4.08 5.55 5.20
N GLN A 118 -4.05 6.76 5.76
CA GLN A 118 -3.62 7.96 5.03
C GLN A 118 -2.22 7.76 4.44
N ILE A 119 -1.27 7.26 5.23
CA ILE A 119 0.11 7.04 4.80
C ILE A 119 0.19 5.95 3.71
N LEU A 120 -0.58 4.87 3.84
CA LEU A 120 -0.62 3.82 2.81
C LEU A 120 -1.03 4.40 1.45
N VAL A 121 -2.09 5.20 1.42
CA VAL A 121 -2.59 5.84 0.19
C VAL A 121 -1.56 6.81 -0.39
N GLU A 122 -0.93 7.65 0.43
CA GLU A 122 0.12 8.58 -0.04
C GLU A 122 1.33 7.84 -0.60
N ALA A 123 1.77 6.77 0.05
CA ALA A 123 2.89 5.95 -0.40
C ALA A 123 2.60 5.27 -1.75
N ASP A 124 1.39 4.77 -1.93
CA ASP A 124 0.96 4.18 -3.20
C ASP A 124 0.93 5.23 -4.33
N PHE A 125 0.38 6.42 -4.06
CA PHE A 125 0.40 7.53 -5.02
C PHE A 125 1.82 7.96 -5.41
N LEU A 126 2.77 8.03 -4.46
CA LEU A 126 4.17 8.35 -4.76
C LEU A 126 4.78 7.40 -5.80
N VAL A 127 4.39 6.13 -5.77
CA VAL A 127 4.86 5.13 -6.74
C VAL A 127 4.09 5.22 -8.06
N ASN A 128 2.75 5.32 -7.99
CA ASN A 128 1.86 5.34 -9.15
C ASN A 128 2.09 6.56 -10.05
N ILE A 129 2.43 7.74 -9.50
CA ILE A 129 2.74 8.94 -10.30
C ILE A 129 3.80 8.62 -11.35
N TYR A 130 4.86 7.90 -10.99
CA TYR A 130 5.91 7.51 -11.93
C TYR A 130 5.51 6.33 -12.81
N GLU A 131 4.94 5.28 -12.22
CA GLU A 131 4.64 4.03 -12.94
C GLU A 131 3.54 4.21 -13.99
N ASP A 132 2.54 5.04 -13.70
CA ASP A 132 1.43 5.35 -14.60
C ASP A 132 1.71 6.58 -15.49
N LYS A 133 2.91 7.17 -15.37
CA LYS A 133 3.35 8.33 -16.15
C LYS A 133 2.37 9.50 -16.04
N ILE A 134 1.92 9.80 -14.82
CA ILE A 134 0.98 10.88 -14.56
C ILE A 134 1.62 12.22 -14.97
N PRO A 135 0.94 13.03 -15.82
CA PRO A 135 1.46 14.32 -16.25
C PRO A 135 1.73 15.26 -15.06
N LYS A 136 2.82 16.06 -15.15
CA LYS A 136 3.27 16.95 -14.07
C LYS A 136 2.17 17.94 -13.67
N GLU A 137 1.39 18.43 -14.60
CA GLU A 137 0.26 19.34 -14.38
C GLU A 137 -0.86 18.77 -13.50
N ASN A 138 -0.92 17.44 -13.36
CA ASN A 138 -1.92 16.77 -12.52
C ASN A 138 -1.43 16.56 -11.09
N ILE A 139 -0.13 16.74 -10.82
CA ILE A 139 0.46 16.43 -9.50
C ILE A 139 -0.04 17.39 -8.44
N ASP A 140 -0.20 18.68 -8.75
CA ASP A 140 -0.76 19.67 -7.82
C ASP A 140 -2.18 19.30 -7.37
N VAL A 141 -3.00 18.77 -8.29
CA VAL A 141 -4.36 18.31 -7.99
C VAL A 141 -4.33 17.07 -7.10
N ILE A 142 -3.39 16.14 -7.34
CA ILE A 142 -3.20 14.94 -6.52
C ILE A 142 -2.74 15.36 -5.13
N GLU A 143 -1.77 16.27 -4.99
CA GLU A 143 -1.31 16.79 -3.71
C GLU A 143 -2.49 17.31 -2.88
N GLN A 144 -3.28 18.21 -3.46
CA GLN A 144 -4.41 18.84 -2.77
C GLN A 144 -5.50 17.84 -2.36
N LYS A 145 -5.77 16.84 -3.20
CA LYS A 145 -6.85 15.87 -2.96
C LYS A 145 -6.45 14.72 -2.04
N ILE A 146 -5.22 14.25 -2.14
CA ILE A 146 -4.77 12.99 -1.55
C ILE A 146 -3.84 13.22 -0.37
N PHE A 147 -2.83 14.10 -0.50
CA PHE A 147 -1.78 14.21 0.51
C PHE A 147 -2.22 15.06 1.71
N ARG A 148 -2.05 14.53 2.91
CA ARG A 148 -2.39 15.17 4.19
C ARG A 148 -1.20 15.26 5.12
N THR A 149 -0.28 14.27 5.09
CA THR A 149 0.89 14.25 5.95
C THR A 149 1.93 15.28 5.50
N SER A 150 2.68 15.85 6.46
CA SER A 150 3.79 16.77 6.16
C SER A 150 4.89 16.07 5.38
N SER A 151 5.26 14.87 5.82
CA SER A 151 6.34 14.09 5.23
C SER A 151 5.99 13.59 3.83
N GLY A 152 4.74 13.16 3.62
CA GLY A 152 4.27 12.74 2.29
C GLY A 152 4.30 13.87 1.28
N LYS A 153 3.86 15.08 1.67
CA LYS A 153 3.95 16.29 0.82
C LYS A 153 5.39 16.68 0.52
N GLU A 154 6.28 16.61 1.51
CA GLU A 154 7.69 16.92 1.31
C GLU A 154 8.35 15.96 0.33
N LEU A 155 8.07 14.65 0.45
CA LEU A 155 8.55 13.64 -0.50
C LEU A 155 8.00 13.86 -1.90
N LEU A 156 6.69 14.09 -2.02
CA LEU A 156 6.06 14.40 -3.32
C LEU A 156 6.74 15.57 -4.01
N ASN A 157 6.90 16.68 -3.28
CA ASN A 157 7.51 17.89 -3.80
C ASN A 157 8.99 17.66 -4.16
N SER A 158 9.74 16.93 -3.33
CA SER A 158 11.15 16.64 -3.58
C SER A 158 11.38 15.75 -4.78
N ILE A 159 10.49 14.79 -5.03
CA ILE A 159 10.61 13.82 -6.13
C ILE A 159 10.11 14.40 -7.46
N TYR A 160 8.99 15.13 -7.44
CA TYR A 160 8.26 15.45 -8.67
C TYR A 160 8.17 16.93 -9.00
N MET A 161 8.29 17.84 -8.00
CA MET A 161 8.03 19.27 -8.20
C MET A 161 9.30 20.10 -8.27
N ARG A 162 10.40 19.65 -7.65
CA ARG A 162 11.69 20.35 -7.77
C ARG A 162 12.28 20.07 -9.16
N SER A 163 12.29 21.08 -10.00
CA SER A 163 13.01 21.11 -11.28
C SER A 163 14.32 21.86 -11.11
#